data_ac515d3c7aa417c8182981a63fbbde99
#
_entry.id   ac515d3c7aa417c8182981a63fbbde99
#
_cell.length_a   1.000
_cell.length_b   1.000
_cell.length_c   1.000
_cell.angle_alpha   90.00
_cell.angle_beta   90.00
_cell.angle_gamma   90.00
#
_symmetry.space_group_name_H-M   'P 1'
#
loop_
_entity.id
_entity.type
_entity.pdbx_description
1 polymer ?
#
loop_
_entity_poly.entity_id
_entity_poly.type
_entity_poly.pdbx_seq_one_letter_code
_entity_poly.pdbx_strand_id
1 'polypeptide(L)'
;MEGKIIKYIKTEHDPEVILLAGSRAKGKETSGSDWDIFLLGPKKGNGGFIDFEGERLDITFKNWPDEDKPLTIPSGPLWPLKILLDNSEGKLSKVLTKTEEDFSKGPLTLYKNGVLERFEKLDSWKLKIEKYCDNPMVEFFYAGVFYEFAIRAWFELQDKWSLAPVEAIRVIKLEDKDFYELLNSFTTSISAERIKFTKQILDRLNNLK
;
A
#
# COMPACT_ATOMS: atom_id res chain seq x y z
N MET A 1 6.56 -25.01 -8.06
CA MET A 1 6.06 -23.80 -8.73
C MET A 1 7.12 -22.69 -8.77
N GLU A 2 7.63 -22.22 -7.65
CA GLU A 2 8.59 -21.10 -7.57
C GLU A 2 9.76 -21.17 -8.58
N GLY A 3 10.45 -22.30 -8.69
CA GLY A 3 11.56 -22.48 -9.65
C GLY A 3 11.14 -22.34 -11.14
N LYS A 4 9.92 -22.72 -11.46
CA LYS A 4 9.38 -22.53 -12.84
C LYS A 4 9.10 -21.04 -13.10
N ILE A 5 8.53 -20.33 -12.13
CA ILE A 5 8.28 -18.88 -12.21
C ILE A 5 9.60 -18.13 -12.37
N ILE A 6 10.61 -18.43 -11.58
CA ILE A 6 11.94 -17.82 -11.70
C ILE A 6 12.53 -18.05 -13.11
N LYS A 7 12.43 -19.27 -13.62
CA LYS A 7 12.93 -19.61 -14.96
C LYS A 7 12.18 -18.82 -16.04
N TYR A 8 10.88 -18.76 -15.96
CA TYR A 8 10.02 -17.99 -16.87
C TYR A 8 10.44 -16.51 -16.88
N ILE A 9 10.49 -15.89 -15.70
CA ILE A 9 10.84 -14.48 -15.55
C ILE A 9 12.25 -14.18 -16.10
N LYS A 10 13.23 -15.02 -15.83
CA LYS A 10 14.58 -14.89 -16.38
C LYS A 10 14.60 -14.92 -17.91
N THR A 11 13.80 -15.81 -18.51
CA THR A 11 13.74 -15.96 -19.97
C THR A 11 13.07 -14.75 -20.62
N GLU A 12 11.96 -14.27 -20.06
CA GLU A 12 11.15 -13.21 -20.65
C GLU A 12 11.66 -11.80 -20.35
N HIS A 13 12.24 -11.59 -19.17
CA HIS A 13 12.55 -10.25 -18.67
C HIS A 13 14.03 -10.01 -18.34
N ASP A 14 14.82 -11.07 -18.16
CA ASP A 14 16.26 -11.02 -17.85
C ASP A 14 16.60 -9.95 -16.78
N PRO A 15 15.94 -9.98 -15.59
CA PRO A 15 16.18 -8.99 -14.55
C PRO A 15 17.47 -9.28 -13.78
N GLU A 16 18.07 -8.24 -13.19
CA GLU A 16 19.17 -8.40 -12.25
C GLU A 16 18.70 -9.00 -10.93
N VAL A 17 17.48 -8.63 -10.47
CA VAL A 17 16.91 -9.10 -9.21
C VAL A 17 15.43 -9.46 -9.39
N ILE A 18 15.01 -10.54 -8.73
CA ILE A 18 13.62 -10.93 -8.57
C ILE A 18 13.28 -10.96 -7.08
N LEU A 19 12.31 -10.14 -6.67
CA LEU A 19 11.80 -10.08 -5.32
C LEU A 19 10.35 -10.56 -5.30
N LEU A 20 9.98 -11.33 -4.27
CA LEU A 20 8.61 -11.69 -3.97
C LEU A 20 8.13 -10.88 -2.77
N ALA A 21 6.96 -10.30 -2.86
CA ALA A 21 6.29 -9.58 -1.79
C ALA A 21 4.93 -10.22 -1.43
N GLY A 22 4.09 -9.47 -0.73
CA GLY A 22 2.72 -9.85 -0.45
C GLY A 22 2.56 -11.03 0.50
N SER A 23 1.43 -11.73 0.35
CA SER A 23 1.05 -12.85 1.21
C SER A 23 1.99 -14.04 1.10
N ARG A 24 2.48 -14.32 -0.11
CA ARG A 24 3.39 -15.44 -0.38
C ARG A 24 4.78 -15.22 0.24
N ALA A 25 5.29 -14.00 0.24
CA ALA A 25 6.54 -13.68 0.93
C ALA A 25 6.43 -13.84 2.45
N LYS A 26 5.22 -13.64 2.99
CA LYS A 26 4.90 -13.77 4.42
C LYS A 26 4.55 -15.20 4.85
N GLY A 27 4.42 -16.15 3.93
CA GLY A 27 3.91 -17.50 4.21
C GLY A 27 2.44 -17.50 4.69
N LYS A 28 1.65 -16.52 4.23
CA LYS A 28 0.22 -16.34 4.57
C LYS A 28 -0.68 -16.44 3.33
N GLU A 29 -0.20 -17.07 2.28
CA GLU A 29 -0.95 -17.26 1.04
C GLU A 29 -2.14 -18.18 1.23
N THR A 30 -3.18 -17.93 0.43
CA THR A 30 -4.36 -18.78 0.25
C THR A 30 -4.40 -19.31 -1.18
N SER A 31 -5.33 -20.21 -1.48
CA SER A 31 -5.48 -20.78 -2.83
C SER A 31 -5.76 -19.76 -3.93
N GLY A 32 -6.15 -18.53 -3.61
CA GLY A 32 -6.40 -17.44 -4.56
C GLY A 32 -5.33 -16.34 -4.52
N SER A 33 -4.27 -16.51 -3.74
CA SER A 33 -3.21 -15.50 -3.66
C SER A 33 -2.38 -15.49 -4.94
N ASP A 34 -2.18 -14.30 -5.50
CA ASP A 34 -1.25 -14.03 -6.59
C ASP A 34 0.21 -14.01 -6.13
N TRP A 35 1.10 -13.90 -7.11
CA TRP A 35 2.53 -13.73 -6.89
C TRP A 35 2.89 -12.27 -7.12
N ASP A 36 3.05 -11.49 -6.07
CA ASP A 36 3.50 -10.09 -6.11
C ASP A 36 5.00 -10.04 -6.40
N ILE A 37 5.39 -9.88 -7.67
CA ILE A 37 6.78 -9.97 -8.12
C ILE A 37 7.31 -8.62 -8.52
N PHE A 38 8.45 -8.22 -7.94
CA PHE A 38 9.16 -7.00 -8.30
C PHE A 38 10.48 -7.35 -8.98
N LEU A 39 10.71 -6.73 -10.15
CA LEU A 39 11.91 -6.90 -10.95
C LEU A 39 12.75 -5.63 -10.88
N LEU A 40 14.02 -5.77 -10.50
CA LEU A 40 15.00 -4.67 -10.55
C LEU A 40 15.99 -4.91 -11.68
N GLY A 41 16.38 -3.83 -12.34
CA GLY A 41 17.27 -3.85 -13.48
C GLY A 41 16.65 -3.23 -14.73
N PRO A 42 17.30 -3.37 -15.90
CA PRO A 42 16.77 -2.87 -17.14
C PRO A 42 15.43 -3.49 -17.48
N LYS A 43 14.43 -2.65 -17.77
CA LYS A 43 13.11 -3.13 -18.14
C LYS A 43 13.16 -3.83 -19.50
N LYS A 44 12.85 -5.13 -19.51
CA LYS A 44 12.62 -5.92 -20.72
C LYS A 44 11.22 -6.53 -20.66
N GLY A 45 10.41 -6.29 -21.69
CA GLY A 45 9.03 -6.79 -21.76
C GLY A 45 8.00 -5.95 -21.02
N ASN A 46 6.81 -6.48 -20.86
CA ASN A 46 5.68 -5.84 -20.20
C ASN A 46 5.47 -6.45 -18.81
N GLY A 47 5.22 -5.57 -17.83
CA GLY A 47 4.72 -5.98 -16.52
C GLY A 47 3.19 -6.09 -16.52
N GLY A 48 2.65 -6.38 -15.34
CA GLY A 48 1.21 -6.51 -15.09
C GLY A 48 0.82 -7.94 -14.74
N PHE A 49 -0.46 -8.23 -14.85
CA PHE A 49 -0.98 -9.56 -14.53
C PHE A 49 -0.75 -10.56 -15.66
N ILE A 50 -0.15 -11.69 -15.32
CA ILE A 50 0.17 -12.78 -16.25
C ILE A 50 -0.32 -14.09 -15.63
N ASP A 51 -1.06 -14.89 -16.40
CA ASP A 51 -1.41 -16.26 -16.02
C ASP A 51 -0.30 -17.21 -16.48
N PHE A 52 0.32 -17.90 -15.54
CA PHE A 52 1.41 -18.82 -15.79
C PHE A 52 1.16 -20.17 -15.10
N GLU A 53 0.91 -21.20 -15.87
CA GLU A 53 0.61 -22.57 -15.38
C GLU A 53 -0.50 -22.61 -14.30
N GLY A 54 -1.51 -21.76 -14.41
CA GLY A 54 -2.62 -21.67 -13.46
C GLY A 54 -2.34 -20.79 -12.22
N GLU A 55 -1.17 -20.20 -12.13
CA GLU A 55 -0.82 -19.21 -11.12
C GLU A 55 -0.91 -17.81 -11.71
N ARG A 56 -1.40 -16.84 -10.92
CA ARG A 56 -1.46 -15.44 -11.32
C ARG A 56 -0.23 -14.69 -10.82
N LEU A 57 0.53 -14.12 -11.75
CA LEU A 57 1.71 -13.31 -11.47
C LEU A 57 1.34 -11.82 -11.63
N ASP A 58 1.60 -11.00 -10.62
CA ASP A 58 1.61 -9.53 -10.73
C ASP A 58 3.04 -9.06 -10.82
N ILE A 59 3.50 -8.76 -12.03
CA ILE A 59 4.89 -8.39 -12.31
C ILE A 59 5.02 -6.87 -12.40
N THR A 60 5.76 -6.30 -11.47
CA THR A 60 6.07 -4.87 -11.43
C THR A 60 7.55 -4.64 -11.64
N PHE A 61 7.90 -3.82 -12.65
CA PHE A 61 9.27 -3.34 -12.84
C PHE A 61 9.56 -2.15 -11.93
N LYS A 62 10.72 -2.18 -11.31
CA LYS A 62 11.26 -1.10 -10.49
C LYS A 62 12.63 -0.69 -11.01
N ASN A 63 12.85 0.60 -11.12
CA ASN A 63 14.21 1.10 -11.28
C ASN A 63 14.97 0.93 -9.97
N TRP A 64 16.28 0.78 -10.07
CA TRP A 64 17.13 0.93 -8.90
C TRP A 64 16.87 2.30 -8.27
N PRO A 65 16.66 2.38 -6.96
CA PRO A 65 16.60 3.67 -6.30
C PRO A 65 17.97 4.36 -6.38
N ASP A 66 17.99 5.68 -6.27
CA ASP A 66 19.23 6.42 -6.03
C ASP A 66 19.90 5.89 -4.76
N GLU A 67 21.23 5.99 -4.65
CA GLU A 67 22.00 5.36 -3.56
C GLU A 67 21.51 5.75 -2.15
N ASP A 68 20.93 6.94 -2.01
CA ASP A 68 20.42 7.48 -0.74
C ASP A 68 18.92 7.25 -0.49
N LYS A 69 18.23 6.55 -1.40
CA LYS A 69 16.78 6.36 -1.30
C LYS A 69 16.41 4.92 -0.98
N PRO A 70 15.39 4.71 -0.14
CA PRO A 70 14.88 3.36 0.13
C PRO A 70 14.15 2.79 -1.08
N LEU A 71 14.12 1.48 -1.17
CA LEU A 71 13.26 0.78 -2.11
C LEU A 71 11.80 0.86 -1.64
N THR A 72 10.99 1.60 -2.36
CA THR A 72 9.58 1.82 -2.02
C THR A 72 8.64 1.31 -3.09
N ILE A 73 7.43 0.96 -2.66
CA ILE A 73 6.26 0.83 -3.54
C ILE A 73 5.28 1.96 -3.23
N PRO A 74 4.37 2.29 -4.15
CA PRO A 74 3.40 3.37 -3.95
C PRO A 74 2.55 3.26 -2.68
N SER A 75 2.39 2.06 -2.14
CA SER A 75 1.54 1.75 -0.97
C SER A 75 2.29 1.56 0.35
N GLY A 76 3.60 1.79 0.38
CA GLY A 76 4.39 1.63 1.62
C GLY A 76 5.62 0.72 1.47
N PRO A 77 6.15 0.18 2.58
CA PRO A 77 7.32 -0.67 2.53
C PRO A 77 7.03 -2.02 1.85
N LEU A 78 7.96 -2.45 1.01
CA LEU A 78 7.95 -3.79 0.39
C LEU A 78 8.23 -4.92 1.42
N TRP A 79 8.18 -4.63 2.70
CA TRP A 79 8.61 -5.56 3.73
C TRP A 79 7.46 -6.42 4.28
N PRO A 80 7.67 -7.71 4.54
CA PRO A 80 8.87 -8.51 4.25
C PRO A 80 8.97 -8.88 2.76
N LEU A 81 10.22 -8.96 2.28
CA LEU A 81 10.55 -9.42 0.94
C LEU A 81 11.20 -10.79 1.02
N LYS A 82 10.93 -11.64 0.02
CA LYS A 82 11.71 -12.84 -0.25
C LYS A 82 12.52 -12.65 -1.52
N ILE A 83 13.83 -12.78 -1.42
CA ILE A 83 14.72 -12.71 -2.58
C ILE A 83 14.63 -14.04 -3.32
N LEU A 84 14.20 -14.01 -4.58
CA LEU A 84 14.13 -15.19 -5.45
C LEU A 84 15.36 -15.32 -6.36
N LEU A 85 15.93 -14.17 -6.76
CA LEU A 85 17.15 -14.08 -7.55
C LEU A 85 17.88 -12.79 -7.19
N ASP A 86 19.19 -12.86 -7.05
CA ASP A 86 20.08 -11.69 -6.92
C ASP A 86 21.37 -11.88 -7.72
N ASN A 87 21.50 -11.14 -8.82
CA ASN A 87 22.67 -11.04 -9.66
C ASN A 87 23.28 -9.62 -9.62
N SER A 88 22.98 -8.83 -8.57
CA SER A 88 23.33 -7.41 -8.50
C SER A 88 24.71 -7.11 -7.90
N GLU A 89 25.55 -8.14 -7.69
CA GLU A 89 26.90 -8.01 -7.14
C GLU A 89 26.95 -7.22 -5.81
N GLY A 90 25.95 -7.45 -4.95
CA GLY A 90 25.82 -6.81 -3.63
C GLY A 90 25.12 -5.46 -3.62
N LYS A 91 24.66 -4.95 -4.77
CA LYS A 91 23.88 -3.71 -4.84
C LYS A 91 22.54 -3.85 -4.09
N LEU A 92 21.86 -5.00 -4.25
CA LEU A 92 20.61 -5.26 -3.54
C LEU A 92 20.79 -5.19 -2.02
N SER A 93 21.83 -5.81 -1.48
CA SER A 93 22.10 -5.80 -0.04
C SER A 93 22.21 -4.38 0.51
N LYS A 94 22.93 -3.47 -0.17
CA LYS A 94 23.05 -2.06 0.22
C LYS A 94 21.69 -1.36 0.22
N VAL A 95 20.90 -1.55 -0.84
CA VAL A 95 19.57 -0.97 -0.98
C VAL A 95 18.62 -1.49 0.11
N LEU A 96 18.64 -2.78 0.44
CA LEU A 96 17.80 -3.35 1.47
C LEU A 96 18.19 -2.85 2.87
N THR A 97 19.48 -2.80 3.19
CA THR A 97 19.96 -2.21 4.45
C THR A 97 19.48 -0.77 4.63
N LYS A 98 19.67 0.06 3.58
CA LYS A 98 19.19 1.45 3.59
C LYS A 98 17.67 1.53 3.74
N THR A 99 16.94 0.65 3.06
CA THR A 99 15.49 0.55 3.15
C THR A 99 15.04 0.23 4.58
N GLU A 100 15.66 -0.75 5.22
CA GLU A 100 15.36 -1.16 6.58
C GLU A 100 15.66 -0.04 7.60
N GLU A 101 16.80 0.62 7.47
CA GLU A 101 17.16 1.78 8.28
C GLU A 101 16.14 2.92 8.16
N ASP A 102 15.71 3.25 6.94
CA ASP A 102 14.76 4.33 6.71
C ASP A 102 13.36 3.96 7.21
N PHE A 103 12.94 2.70 7.02
CA PHE A 103 11.66 2.25 7.56
C PHE A 103 11.62 2.19 9.09
N SER A 104 12.73 1.89 9.73
CA SER A 104 12.81 1.91 11.20
C SER A 104 12.57 3.30 11.80
N LYS A 105 12.75 4.36 11.01
CA LYS A 105 12.51 5.76 11.44
C LYS A 105 11.03 6.18 11.43
N GLY A 106 10.16 5.33 10.89
CA GLY A 106 8.73 5.61 10.77
C GLY A 106 8.34 6.57 9.64
N PRO A 107 7.05 6.60 9.26
CA PRO A 107 6.56 7.42 8.15
C PRO A 107 6.62 8.92 8.41
N LEU A 108 6.49 9.39 9.64
CA LEU A 108 6.56 10.82 9.98
C LEU A 108 7.93 11.41 9.68
N THR A 109 9.00 10.65 9.93
CA THR A 109 10.36 11.09 9.63
C THR A 109 10.62 11.20 8.15
N LEU A 110 10.15 10.22 7.35
CA LEU A 110 10.37 10.19 5.90
C LEU A 110 9.41 11.10 5.12
N TYR A 111 8.21 11.32 5.63
CA TYR A 111 7.14 12.04 4.93
C TYR A 111 6.50 13.14 5.78
N LYS A 112 7.31 13.93 6.50
CA LYS A 112 6.84 14.98 7.42
C LYS A 112 5.81 15.92 6.78
N ASN A 113 6.00 16.29 5.52
CA ASN A 113 5.04 17.12 4.78
C ASN A 113 3.84 16.29 4.25
N GLY A 114 3.99 15.00 4.10
CA GLY A 114 2.96 14.12 3.53
C GLY A 114 1.72 13.99 4.41
N VAL A 115 1.89 14.08 5.73
CA VAL A 115 0.75 14.06 6.66
C VAL A 115 -0.12 15.31 6.51
N LEU A 116 0.49 16.51 6.40
CA LEU A 116 -0.25 17.75 6.15
C LEU A 116 -0.98 17.72 4.81
N GLU A 117 -0.29 17.34 3.75
CA GLU A 117 -0.89 17.17 2.41
C GLU A 117 -2.04 16.17 2.41
N ARG A 118 -1.96 15.13 3.24
CA ARG A 118 -3.02 14.13 3.35
C ARG A 118 -4.27 14.69 4.01
N PHE A 119 -4.12 15.55 5.02
CA PHE A 119 -5.24 16.24 5.63
C PHE A 119 -5.91 17.22 4.67
N GLU A 120 -5.16 18.00 3.91
CA GLU A 120 -5.70 18.87 2.86
C GLU A 120 -6.48 18.07 1.81
N LYS A 121 -5.98 16.88 1.45
CA LYS A 121 -6.70 15.96 0.55
C LYS A 121 -7.97 15.41 1.19
N LEU A 122 -7.96 15.02 2.46
CA LEU A 122 -9.15 14.55 3.17
C LEU A 122 -10.24 15.63 3.21
N ASP A 123 -9.90 16.89 3.51
CA ASP A 123 -10.84 18.01 3.45
C ASP A 123 -11.39 18.22 2.03
N SER A 124 -10.53 18.13 1.02
CA SER A 124 -10.96 18.20 -0.38
C SER A 124 -11.93 17.08 -0.76
N TRP A 125 -11.67 15.84 -0.33
CA TRP A 125 -12.57 14.71 -0.60
C TRP A 125 -13.90 14.83 0.14
N LYS A 126 -13.90 15.33 1.39
CA LYS A 126 -15.12 15.67 2.13
C LYS A 126 -15.99 16.64 1.36
N LEU A 127 -15.42 17.75 0.87
CA LEU A 127 -16.16 18.74 0.06
C LEU A 127 -16.74 18.13 -1.22
N LYS A 128 -16.07 17.16 -1.83
CA LYS A 128 -16.60 16.46 -3.01
C LYS A 128 -17.74 15.51 -2.65
N ILE A 129 -17.66 14.80 -1.51
CA ILE A 129 -18.77 13.99 -1.00
C ILE A 129 -20.00 14.86 -0.76
N GLU A 130 -19.83 16.02 -0.10
CA GLU A 130 -20.91 16.99 0.13
C GLU A 130 -21.50 17.52 -1.19
N LYS A 131 -20.64 17.91 -2.14
CA LYS A 131 -21.05 18.46 -3.44
C LYS A 131 -21.86 17.47 -4.30
N TYR A 132 -21.53 16.20 -4.23
CA TYR A 132 -22.14 15.18 -5.09
C TYR A 132 -23.11 14.25 -4.34
N CYS A 133 -23.61 14.66 -3.18
CA CYS A 133 -24.51 13.86 -2.35
C CYS A 133 -25.82 13.44 -3.08
N ASP A 134 -26.26 14.20 -4.09
CA ASP A 134 -27.42 13.88 -4.92
C ASP A 134 -27.08 12.95 -6.11
N ASN A 135 -25.81 12.57 -6.28
CA ASN A 135 -25.36 11.62 -7.30
C ASN A 135 -24.64 10.42 -6.62
N PRO A 136 -25.39 9.35 -6.28
CA PRO A 136 -24.85 8.25 -5.47
C PRO A 136 -23.61 7.57 -6.05
N MET A 137 -23.48 7.45 -7.38
CA MET A 137 -22.29 6.84 -8.00
C MET A 137 -21.04 7.68 -7.84
N VAL A 138 -21.17 9.00 -8.05
CA VAL A 138 -20.04 9.93 -7.95
C VAL A 138 -19.65 10.12 -6.49
N GLU A 139 -20.64 10.24 -5.61
CA GLU A 139 -20.44 10.35 -4.17
C GLU A 139 -19.74 9.12 -3.62
N PHE A 140 -20.16 7.91 -4.00
CA PHE A 140 -19.54 6.65 -3.58
C PHE A 140 -18.08 6.54 -4.01
N PHE A 141 -17.75 7.01 -5.21
CA PHE A 141 -16.35 7.06 -5.67
C PHE A 141 -15.49 7.91 -4.73
N TYR A 142 -15.94 9.15 -4.42
CA TYR A 142 -15.19 10.03 -3.51
C TYR A 142 -15.17 9.53 -2.07
N ALA A 143 -16.23 8.86 -1.62
CA ALA A 143 -16.29 8.21 -0.33
C ALA A 143 -15.25 7.10 -0.21
N GLY A 144 -15.08 6.28 -1.24
CA GLY A 144 -14.04 5.24 -1.27
C GLY A 144 -12.63 5.80 -1.16
N VAL A 145 -12.34 6.89 -1.89
CA VAL A 145 -11.05 7.57 -1.81
C VAL A 145 -10.83 8.19 -0.42
N PHE A 146 -11.83 8.88 0.13
CA PHE A 146 -11.77 9.44 1.48
C PHE A 146 -11.47 8.37 2.53
N TYR A 147 -12.18 7.23 2.45
CA TYR A 147 -12.00 6.10 3.35
C TYR A 147 -10.56 5.56 3.35
N GLU A 148 -9.98 5.35 2.17
CA GLU A 148 -8.60 4.90 2.03
C GLU A 148 -7.62 5.90 2.66
N PHE A 149 -7.80 7.19 2.37
CA PHE A 149 -6.94 8.25 2.91
C PHE A 149 -7.07 8.40 4.43
N ALA A 150 -8.28 8.22 4.98
CA ALA A 150 -8.51 8.26 6.43
C ALA A 150 -7.78 7.14 7.16
N ILE A 151 -7.81 5.91 6.61
CA ILE A 151 -7.06 4.78 7.16
C ILE A 151 -5.56 5.06 7.16
N ARG A 152 -5.02 5.55 6.05
CA ARG A 152 -3.58 5.88 5.95
C ARG A 152 -3.19 6.98 6.93
N ALA A 153 -4.01 8.03 7.06
CA ALA A 153 -3.77 9.11 8.00
C ALA A 153 -3.74 8.61 9.46
N TRP A 154 -4.63 7.68 9.82
CA TRP A 154 -4.64 7.09 11.15
C TRP A 154 -3.33 6.37 11.49
N PHE A 155 -2.78 5.58 10.55
CA PHE A 155 -1.48 4.92 10.75
C PHE A 155 -0.34 5.95 10.86
N GLU A 156 -0.28 6.90 9.92
CA GLU A 156 0.79 7.91 9.89
C GLU A 156 0.81 8.80 11.12
N LEU A 157 -0.35 9.19 11.65
CA LEU A 157 -0.43 9.99 12.88
C LEU A 157 0.10 9.25 14.11
N GLN A 158 0.14 7.93 14.08
CA GLN A 158 0.72 7.10 15.12
C GLN A 158 2.14 6.64 14.80
N ASP A 159 2.76 7.27 13.79
CA ASP A 159 4.09 6.91 13.26
C ASP A 159 4.20 5.43 12.84
N LYS A 160 3.11 4.89 12.31
CA LYS A 160 3.03 3.50 11.82
C LYS A 160 2.89 3.48 10.30
N TRP A 161 3.55 2.54 9.68
CA TRP A 161 3.37 2.29 8.25
C TRP A 161 1.98 1.72 7.96
N SER A 162 1.34 2.23 6.91
CA SER A 162 0.07 1.68 6.43
C SER A 162 0.24 0.22 6.00
N LEU A 163 -0.76 -0.59 6.34
CA LEU A 163 -0.81 -2.01 6.02
C LEU A 163 -1.74 -2.26 4.81
N ALA A 164 -1.71 -3.48 4.29
CA ALA A 164 -2.72 -3.93 3.32
C ALA A 164 -4.13 -3.78 3.92
N PRO A 165 -5.18 -3.50 3.11
CA PRO A 165 -6.50 -3.10 3.62
C PRO A 165 -7.09 -4.00 4.69
N VAL A 166 -7.05 -5.32 4.50
CA VAL A 166 -7.61 -6.29 5.47
C VAL A 166 -6.86 -6.25 6.80
N GLU A 167 -5.53 -6.16 6.75
CA GLU A 167 -4.68 -6.11 7.94
C GLU A 167 -4.82 -4.76 8.65
N ALA A 168 -4.91 -3.66 7.87
CA ALA A 168 -5.12 -2.32 8.39
C ALA A 168 -6.42 -2.22 9.21
N ILE A 169 -7.53 -2.68 8.66
CA ILE A 169 -8.83 -2.69 9.36
C ILE A 169 -8.78 -3.55 10.63
N ARG A 170 -8.10 -4.70 10.59
CA ARG A 170 -7.93 -5.55 11.75
C ARG A 170 -7.15 -4.84 12.87
N VAL A 171 -6.07 -4.15 12.54
CA VAL A 171 -5.26 -3.40 13.51
C VAL A 171 -6.06 -2.25 14.11
N ILE A 172 -6.74 -1.44 13.28
CA ILE A 172 -7.59 -0.34 13.75
C ILE A 172 -8.67 -0.88 14.73
N LYS A 173 -9.33 -1.98 14.38
CA LYS A 173 -10.35 -2.59 15.25
C LYS A 173 -9.82 -2.98 16.62
N LEU A 174 -8.56 -3.40 16.70
CA LEU A 174 -7.91 -3.81 17.96
C LEU A 174 -7.40 -2.62 18.77
N GLU A 175 -6.85 -1.61 18.12
CA GLU A 175 -6.15 -0.51 18.78
C GLU A 175 -7.00 0.76 18.97
N ASP A 176 -7.99 1.00 18.09
CA ASP A 176 -8.89 2.16 18.13
C ASP A 176 -10.30 1.75 17.71
N LYS A 177 -11.02 1.12 18.64
CA LYS A 177 -12.38 0.65 18.40
C LYS A 177 -13.32 1.77 17.99
N ASP A 178 -13.18 2.97 18.55
CA ASP A 178 -14.04 4.10 18.23
C ASP A 178 -13.84 4.56 16.78
N PHE A 179 -12.60 4.62 16.33
CA PHE A 179 -12.28 4.94 14.94
C PHE A 179 -12.78 3.84 13.97
N TYR A 180 -12.64 2.57 14.37
CA TYR A 180 -13.20 1.46 13.60
C TYR A 180 -14.72 1.58 13.42
N GLU A 181 -15.47 1.89 14.50
CA GLU A 181 -16.92 2.05 14.42
C GLU A 181 -17.35 3.26 13.58
N LEU A 182 -16.56 4.35 13.58
CA LEU A 182 -16.76 5.47 12.67
C LEU A 182 -16.56 5.06 11.20
N LEU A 183 -15.50 4.34 10.89
CA LEU A 183 -15.23 3.81 9.55
C LEU A 183 -16.33 2.84 9.09
N ASN A 184 -16.78 1.95 9.96
CA ASN A 184 -17.87 1.01 9.69
C ASN A 184 -19.20 1.75 9.42
N SER A 185 -19.54 2.72 10.27
CA SER A 185 -20.74 3.54 10.10
C SER A 185 -20.70 4.36 8.82
N PHE A 186 -19.51 4.91 8.46
CA PHE A 186 -19.31 5.63 7.21
C PHE A 186 -19.56 4.74 5.98
N THR A 187 -19.08 3.51 5.98
CA THR A 187 -19.22 2.58 4.84
C THR A 187 -20.63 2.04 4.67
N THR A 188 -21.38 1.89 5.76
CA THR A 188 -22.72 1.31 5.76
C THR A 188 -23.84 2.34 5.65
N SER A 189 -23.55 3.64 5.79
CA SER A 189 -24.52 4.73 5.74
C SER A 189 -24.86 5.17 4.30
N ILE A 190 -26.02 5.82 4.15
CA ILE A 190 -26.42 6.52 2.93
C ILE A 190 -25.75 7.90 2.86
N SER A 191 -25.77 8.55 1.69
CA SER A 191 -25.04 9.79 1.39
C SER A 191 -25.19 10.90 2.44
N ALA A 192 -26.41 11.20 2.88
CA ALA A 192 -26.65 12.28 3.85
C ALA A 192 -26.03 11.99 5.24
N GLU A 193 -26.08 10.74 5.69
CA GLU A 193 -25.46 10.33 6.95
C GLU A 193 -23.95 10.21 6.82
N ARG A 194 -23.45 9.82 5.65
CA ARG A 194 -22.02 9.70 5.36
C ARG A 194 -21.28 11.02 5.51
N ILE A 195 -21.92 12.15 5.12
CA ILE A 195 -21.37 13.50 5.35
C ILE A 195 -21.11 13.77 6.84
N LYS A 196 -22.02 13.32 7.72
CA LYS A 196 -21.81 13.44 9.17
C LYS A 196 -20.60 12.62 9.63
N PHE A 197 -20.46 11.41 9.13
CA PHE A 197 -19.33 10.55 9.50
C PHE A 197 -18.00 11.04 8.95
N THR A 198 -17.94 11.67 7.77
CA THR A 198 -16.69 12.30 7.28
C THR A 198 -16.18 13.35 8.26
N LYS A 199 -17.06 14.17 8.83
CA LYS A 199 -16.69 15.17 9.83
C LYS A 199 -16.16 14.49 11.12
N GLN A 200 -16.86 13.50 11.63
CA GLN A 200 -16.46 12.80 12.85
C GLN A 200 -15.11 12.07 12.68
N ILE A 201 -14.86 11.49 11.50
CA ILE A 201 -13.56 10.87 11.16
C ILE A 201 -12.46 11.92 11.17
N LEU A 202 -12.66 13.08 10.54
CA LEU A 202 -11.68 14.18 10.54
C LEU A 202 -11.41 14.70 11.95
N ASP A 203 -12.48 14.92 12.75
CA ASP A 203 -12.35 15.36 14.15
C ASP A 203 -11.54 14.34 14.97
N ARG A 204 -11.79 13.03 14.78
CA ARG A 204 -11.01 11.97 15.44
C ARG A 204 -9.54 11.99 15.04
N LEU A 205 -9.25 12.10 13.74
CA LEU A 205 -7.87 12.17 13.23
C LEU A 205 -7.14 13.44 13.73
N ASN A 206 -7.83 14.59 13.80
CA ASN A 206 -7.26 15.81 14.35
C ASN A 206 -6.89 15.70 15.84
N ASN A 207 -7.61 14.90 16.60
CA ASN A 207 -7.32 14.63 18.00
C ASN A 207 -6.15 13.66 18.22
N LEU A 208 -5.64 13.03 17.16
CA LEU A 208 -4.44 12.16 17.19
C LEU A 208 -3.15 12.94 16.85
N LYS A 209 -3.25 14.19 16.34
CA LYS A 209 -2.11 15.08 16.08
C LYS A 209 -1.48 15.55 17.39
#